data_d0fbf1f33e5c92db449c2bdc257d0eaa
#
_entry.id   d0fbf1f33e5c92db449c2bdc257d0eaa
#
_cell.length_a   1.000
_cell.length_b   1.000
_cell.length_c   1.000
_cell.angle_alpha   90.00
_cell.angle_beta   90.00
_cell.angle_gamma   90.00
#
_symmetry.space_group_name_H-M   'P 1'
#
loop_
_entity.id
_entity.type
_entity.pdbx_description
1 polymer ?
#
loop_
_entity_poly.entity_id
_entity_poly.type
_entity_poly.pdbx_seq_one_letter_code
_entity_poly.pdbx_strand_id
1 'polypeptide(L)'
;MVVLFLNCGMRLSELVGMDLGDIDMEQRQIRLFGKGHKERMVYLNDACVEALQLYLRKRNTMEGLSPKEKAVFITRMRKERISNRRVEQLISGAMKAAGLKGFSTHKLRHTAATLMYQTGNVDILTLKQLLGHSSVGTTQIYTCLLYTS
;
A
#
# COMPACT_ATOMS: atom_id res chain seq x y z
N MET A 1 -0.68 1.46 -2.83
CA MET A 1 -0.32 1.57 -1.40
C MET A 1 -0.90 0.47 -0.54
N VAL A 2 -2.21 0.40 -0.42
CA VAL A 2 -2.83 -0.50 0.57
C VAL A 2 -2.64 -1.97 0.23
N VAL A 3 -2.62 -2.35 -1.04
CA VAL A 3 -2.32 -3.74 -1.43
C VAL A 3 -0.95 -4.15 -0.90
N LEU A 4 0.06 -3.29 -1.05
CA LEU A 4 1.40 -3.53 -0.49
C LEU A 4 1.35 -3.60 1.04
N PHE A 5 0.67 -2.67 1.65
CA PHE A 5 0.54 -2.59 3.09
C PHE A 5 -0.08 -3.88 3.67
N LEU A 6 -1.16 -4.35 3.06
CA LEU A 6 -1.88 -5.55 3.50
C LEU A 6 -1.10 -6.84 3.22
N ASN A 7 -0.42 -6.94 2.09
CA ASN A 7 0.23 -8.19 1.66
C ASN A 7 1.68 -8.33 2.10
N CYS A 8 2.36 -7.24 2.41
CA CYS A 8 3.78 -7.27 2.79
C CYS A 8 4.03 -7.04 4.29
N GLY A 9 2.98 -6.75 5.06
CA GLY A 9 3.12 -6.47 6.49
C GLY A 9 4.02 -5.28 6.78
N MET A 10 4.06 -4.30 5.88
CA MET A 10 4.88 -3.09 6.05
C MET A 10 4.34 -2.22 7.16
N ARG A 11 5.26 -1.55 7.85
CA ARG A 11 4.91 -0.42 8.70
C ARG A 11 4.69 0.82 7.84
N LEU A 12 3.88 1.74 8.34
CA LEU A 12 3.58 2.98 7.62
C LEU A 12 4.84 3.77 7.24
N SER A 13 5.78 3.89 8.16
CA SER A 13 7.06 4.57 7.92
C SER A 13 7.90 3.86 6.86
N GLU A 14 7.85 2.55 6.79
CA GLU A 14 8.54 1.76 5.77
C GLU A 14 7.96 2.02 4.38
N LEU A 15 6.63 2.07 4.30
CA LEU A 15 5.93 2.37 3.04
C LEU A 15 6.28 3.76 2.52
N VAL A 16 6.19 4.76 3.39
CA VAL A 16 6.47 6.15 3.06
C VAL A 16 7.94 6.36 2.69
N GLY A 17 8.85 5.69 3.39
CA GLY A 17 10.29 5.81 3.17
C GLY A 17 10.81 5.09 1.93
N MET A 18 9.98 4.33 1.25
CA MET A 18 10.40 3.54 0.09
C MET A 18 10.85 4.42 -1.08
N ASP A 19 12.03 4.12 -1.61
CA ASP A 19 12.58 4.75 -2.80
C ASP A 19 12.49 3.80 -4.00
N LEU A 20 12.52 4.36 -5.21
CA LEU A 20 12.49 3.57 -6.45
C LEU A 20 13.61 2.53 -6.50
N GLY A 21 14.80 2.88 -6.00
CA GLY A 21 15.96 1.99 -5.96
C GLY A 21 15.82 0.81 -5.00
N ASP A 22 14.84 0.82 -4.12
CA ASP A 22 14.58 -0.27 -3.19
C ASP A 22 13.73 -1.38 -3.78
N ILE A 23 13.17 -1.17 -4.97
CA ILE A 23 12.29 -2.11 -5.65
C ILE A 23 13.07 -2.91 -6.68
N ASP A 24 13.05 -4.23 -6.55
CA ASP A 24 13.54 -5.17 -7.55
C ASP A 24 12.36 -5.95 -8.13
N MET A 25 11.86 -5.49 -9.27
CA MET A 25 10.70 -6.12 -9.93
C MET A 25 11.05 -7.48 -10.53
N GLU A 26 12.28 -7.68 -10.95
CA GLU A 26 12.74 -8.94 -11.52
C GLU A 26 12.76 -10.04 -10.47
N GLN A 27 13.29 -9.74 -9.29
CA GLN A 27 13.33 -10.67 -8.16
C GLN A 27 12.05 -10.61 -7.30
N ARG A 28 11.14 -9.72 -7.60
CA ARG A 28 9.90 -9.49 -6.84
C ARG A 28 10.17 -9.24 -5.36
N GLN A 29 11.08 -8.33 -5.09
CA GLN A 29 11.52 -7.99 -3.74
C GLN A 29 11.51 -6.48 -3.53
N ILE A 30 11.27 -6.07 -2.29
CA ILE A 30 11.45 -4.70 -1.85
C ILE A 30 12.31 -4.70 -0.60
N ARG A 31 13.30 -3.83 -0.60
CA ARG A 31 14.14 -3.57 0.57
C ARG A 31 13.49 -2.48 1.43
N LEU A 32 13.22 -2.80 2.67
CA LEU A 32 12.61 -1.88 3.62
C LEU A 32 13.60 -1.51 4.72
N PHE A 33 13.55 -0.26 5.15
CA PHE A 33 14.35 0.24 6.26
C PHE A 33 13.44 0.59 7.43
N GLY A 34 13.61 -0.12 8.53
CA GLY A 34 12.88 0.11 9.75
C GLY A 34 13.61 1.03 10.72
N LYS A 35 13.15 1.04 11.96
CA LYS A 35 13.73 1.82 13.06
C LYS A 35 15.21 1.45 13.25
N GLY A 36 16.08 2.46 13.34
CA GLY A 36 17.52 2.25 13.50
C GLY A 36 18.22 1.79 12.21
N HIS A 37 17.64 2.07 11.05
CA HIS A 37 18.14 1.68 9.73
C HIS A 37 18.29 0.17 9.54
N LYS A 38 17.53 -0.62 10.29
CA LYS A 38 17.50 -2.08 10.09
C LYS A 38 16.81 -2.38 8.77
N GLU A 39 17.55 -3.08 7.91
CA GLU A 39 17.10 -3.50 6.60
C GLU A 39 16.38 -4.85 6.70
N ARG A 40 15.27 -4.97 5.98
CA ARG A 40 14.63 -6.26 5.73
C ARG A 40 14.10 -6.33 4.31
N MET A 41 14.06 -7.53 3.76
CA MET A 41 13.50 -7.80 2.44
C MET A 41 12.09 -8.35 2.57
N VAL A 42 11.19 -7.89 1.71
CA VAL A 42 9.85 -8.47 1.58
C VAL A 42 9.64 -8.93 0.16
N TYR A 43 8.92 -10.04 0.00
CA TYR A 43 8.58 -10.59 -1.30
C TYR A 43 7.22 -10.08 -1.76
N LEU A 44 7.12 -9.82 -3.07
CA LEU A 44 5.88 -9.35 -3.68
C LEU A 44 5.12 -10.53 -4.27
N ASN A 45 3.88 -10.71 -3.85
CA ASN A 45 2.96 -11.63 -4.54
C ASN A 45 2.44 -10.98 -5.83
N ASP A 46 1.69 -11.73 -6.64
CA ASP A 46 1.18 -11.24 -7.92
C ASP A 46 0.32 -9.98 -7.78
N ALA A 47 -0.50 -9.92 -6.75
CA ALA A 47 -1.35 -8.74 -6.48
C ALA A 47 -0.50 -7.49 -6.20
N CYS A 48 0.57 -7.63 -5.44
CA CYS A 48 1.50 -6.54 -5.15
C CYS A 48 2.24 -6.08 -6.40
N VAL A 49 2.71 -7.01 -7.21
CA VAL A 49 3.41 -6.70 -8.46
C VAL A 49 2.49 -5.92 -9.40
N GLU A 50 1.27 -6.40 -9.59
CA GLU A 50 0.28 -5.75 -10.46
C GLU A 50 -0.05 -4.33 -9.97
N ALA A 51 -0.38 -4.19 -8.69
CA ALA A 51 -0.72 -2.90 -8.11
C ALA A 51 0.45 -1.91 -8.20
N LEU A 52 1.66 -2.38 -7.93
CA LEU A 52 2.85 -1.54 -7.98
C LEU A 52 3.18 -1.10 -9.40
N GLN A 53 3.08 -2.00 -10.38
CA GLN A 53 3.29 -1.67 -11.79
C GLN A 53 2.29 -0.62 -12.29
N LEU A 54 1.01 -0.78 -11.97
CA LEU A 54 -0.02 0.20 -12.33
C LEU A 54 0.27 1.57 -11.71
N TYR A 55 0.61 1.58 -10.44
CA TYR A 55 0.95 2.82 -9.75
C TYR A 55 2.18 3.51 -10.36
N LEU A 56 3.26 2.75 -10.60
CA LEU A 56 4.49 3.30 -11.14
C LEU A 56 4.31 3.89 -12.55
N ARG A 57 3.52 3.25 -13.41
CA ARG A 57 3.18 3.83 -14.71
C ARG A 57 2.51 5.18 -14.56
N LYS A 58 1.53 5.28 -13.68
CA LYS A 58 0.80 6.52 -13.42
C LYS A 58 1.71 7.59 -12.81
N ARG A 59 2.54 7.20 -11.85
CA ARG A 59 3.52 8.08 -11.22
C ARG A 59 4.50 8.66 -12.24
N ASN A 60 5.08 7.82 -13.06
CA ASN A 60 6.13 8.21 -14.00
C ASN A 60 5.62 9.06 -15.16
N THR A 61 4.31 9.11 -15.38
CA THR A 61 3.67 9.97 -16.37
C THR A 61 3.11 11.26 -15.79
N MET A 62 3.29 11.51 -14.49
CA MET A 62 2.83 12.74 -13.87
C MET A 62 3.55 13.96 -14.45
N GLU A 63 2.77 14.90 -14.96
CA GLU A 63 3.30 16.15 -15.45
C GLU A 63 3.92 16.97 -14.32
N GLY A 64 5.11 17.50 -14.56
CA GLY A 64 5.84 18.30 -13.58
C GLY A 64 6.60 17.51 -12.52
N LEU A 65 6.61 16.18 -12.60
CA LEU A 65 7.41 15.36 -11.70
C LEU A 65 8.90 15.50 -12.06
N SER A 66 9.73 15.81 -11.06
CA SER A 66 11.17 15.86 -11.24
C SER A 66 11.74 14.47 -11.56
N PRO A 67 12.62 14.34 -12.58
CA PRO A 67 13.30 13.08 -12.86
C PRO A 67 14.20 12.61 -11.71
N LYS A 68 14.55 13.50 -10.79
CA LYS A 68 15.39 13.22 -9.62
C LYS A 68 14.59 12.75 -8.41
N GLU A 69 13.26 12.78 -8.47
CA GLU A 69 12.44 12.35 -7.34
C GLU A 69 12.54 10.84 -7.12
N LYS A 70 13.11 10.45 -6.00
CA LYS A 70 13.36 9.05 -5.65
C LYS A 70 12.19 8.36 -4.96
N ALA A 71 11.34 9.12 -4.27
CA ALA A 71 10.23 8.55 -3.51
C ALA A 71 9.26 7.78 -4.40
N VAL A 72 8.90 6.58 -3.98
CA VAL A 72 7.88 5.78 -4.69
C VAL A 72 6.53 6.44 -4.57
N PHE A 73 6.08 6.70 -3.36
CA PHE A 73 4.77 7.30 -3.10
C PHE A 73 4.90 8.81 -2.92
N ILE A 74 4.24 9.53 -3.82
CA ILE A 74 4.31 10.98 -3.93
C ILE A 74 2.91 11.59 -3.91
N THR A 75 2.83 12.86 -3.49
CA THR A 75 1.58 13.62 -3.53
C THR A 75 1.30 14.14 -4.94
N ARG A 76 0.03 14.26 -5.29
CA ARG A 76 -0.39 14.80 -6.60
C ARG A 76 -0.05 16.27 -6.76
N MET A 77 -0.22 17.04 -5.70
CA MET A 77 -0.07 18.50 -5.77
C MET A 77 1.39 18.92 -5.84
N ARG A 78 2.17 18.46 -4.88
CA ARG A 78 3.58 18.87 -4.74
C ARG A 78 4.56 17.94 -5.44
N LYS A 79 4.13 16.74 -5.80
CA LYS A 79 4.96 15.71 -6.44
C LYS A 79 6.22 15.40 -5.64
N GLU A 80 6.03 15.33 -4.34
CA GLU A 80 7.07 15.00 -3.37
C GLU A 80 6.61 13.83 -2.49
N ARG A 81 7.53 13.24 -1.75
CA ARG A 81 7.25 12.12 -0.85
C ARG A 81 6.02 12.38 0.01
N ILE A 82 5.10 11.43 0.01
CA ILE A 82 3.90 11.48 0.84
C ILE A 82 4.28 11.36 2.33
N SER A 83 3.53 12.03 3.19
CA SER A 83 3.73 11.92 4.63
C SER A 83 2.94 10.77 5.24
N ASN A 84 3.37 10.29 6.41
CA ASN A 84 2.64 9.29 7.19
C ASN A 84 1.19 9.72 7.43
N ARG A 85 1.01 10.97 7.83
CA ARG A 85 -0.33 11.54 8.10
C ARG A 85 -1.21 11.49 6.85
N ARG A 86 -0.65 11.83 5.68
CA ARG A 86 -1.43 11.81 4.44
C ARG A 86 -1.85 10.39 4.06
N VAL A 87 -0.98 9.42 4.24
CA VAL A 87 -1.32 8.00 4.01
C VAL A 87 -2.44 7.56 4.95
N GLU A 88 -2.34 7.90 6.22
CA GLU A 88 -3.40 7.59 7.20
C GLU A 88 -4.74 8.20 6.80
N GLN A 89 -4.75 9.45 6.35
CA GLN A 89 -5.96 10.13 5.87
C GLN A 89 -6.55 9.41 4.65
N LEU A 90 -5.72 9.02 3.69
CA LEU A 90 -6.17 8.32 2.49
C LEU A 90 -6.76 6.95 2.81
N ILE A 91 -6.10 6.19 3.67
CA ILE A 91 -6.58 4.86 4.08
C ILE A 91 -7.87 5.00 4.89
N SER A 92 -7.89 5.90 5.86
CA SER A 92 -9.08 6.15 6.68
C SER A 92 -10.27 6.61 5.83
N GLY A 93 -10.03 7.51 4.88
CA GLY A 93 -11.06 7.98 3.95
C GLY A 93 -11.61 6.86 3.07
N ALA A 94 -10.73 6.01 2.53
CA ALA A 94 -11.12 4.87 1.72
C ALA A 94 -11.95 3.86 2.53
N MET A 95 -11.55 3.57 3.76
CA MET A 95 -12.28 2.66 4.65
C MET A 95 -13.65 3.22 5.02
N LYS A 96 -13.72 4.50 5.35
CA LYS A 96 -14.98 5.18 5.66
C LYS A 96 -15.94 5.18 4.47
N ALA A 97 -15.44 5.45 3.27
CA ALA A 97 -16.23 5.42 2.03
C ALA A 97 -16.81 4.03 1.76
N ALA A 98 -16.13 2.99 2.19
CA ALA A 98 -16.56 1.60 2.07
C ALA A 98 -17.45 1.13 3.23
N GLY A 99 -17.81 2.01 4.16
CA GLY A 99 -18.63 1.67 5.31
C GLY A 99 -17.88 1.03 6.47
N LEU A 100 -16.54 1.02 6.43
CA LEU A 100 -15.67 0.46 7.46
C LEU A 100 -15.21 1.56 8.41
N LYS A 101 -16.03 1.90 9.37
CA LYS A 101 -15.68 2.91 10.37
C LYS A 101 -14.76 2.34 11.45
N GLY A 102 -13.81 3.15 11.90
CA GLY A 102 -12.96 2.80 13.04
C GLY A 102 -11.76 1.91 12.71
N PHE A 103 -11.46 1.69 11.42
CA PHE A 103 -10.26 0.97 11.02
C PHE A 103 -9.07 1.91 10.85
N SER A 104 -8.11 1.82 11.74
CA SER A 104 -6.81 2.48 11.61
C SER A 104 -5.86 1.66 10.73
N THR A 105 -4.78 2.27 10.26
CA THR A 105 -3.72 1.57 9.55
C THR A 105 -3.12 0.44 10.39
N HIS A 106 -2.98 0.67 11.68
CA HIS A 106 -2.46 -0.33 12.62
C HIS A 106 -3.38 -1.55 12.72
N LYS A 107 -4.67 -1.33 12.79
CA LYS A 107 -5.68 -2.40 12.84
C LYS A 107 -5.71 -3.20 11.55
N LEU A 108 -5.63 -2.53 10.41
CA LEU A 108 -5.53 -3.17 9.09
C LEU A 108 -4.27 -4.04 8.99
N ARG A 109 -3.14 -3.54 9.46
CA ARG A 109 -1.89 -4.29 9.46
C ARG A 109 -2.00 -5.56 10.31
N HIS A 110 -2.58 -5.45 11.48
CA HIS A 110 -2.81 -6.59 12.37
C HIS A 110 -3.72 -7.64 11.71
N THR A 111 -4.81 -7.20 11.11
CA THR A 111 -5.74 -8.07 10.37
C THR A 111 -5.05 -8.75 9.20
N ALA A 112 -4.26 -8.00 8.43
CA ALA A 112 -3.50 -8.54 7.30
C ALA A 112 -2.48 -9.60 7.74
N ALA A 113 -1.77 -9.35 8.84
CA ALA A 113 -0.81 -10.30 9.38
C ALA A 113 -1.50 -11.63 9.77
N THR A 114 -2.68 -11.56 10.38
CA THR A 114 -3.48 -12.74 10.72
C THR A 114 -3.88 -13.52 9.46
N LEU A 115 -4.35 -12.83 8.43
CA LEU A 115 -4.74 -13.46 7.16
C LEU A 115 -3.54 -14.09 6.47
N MET A 116 -2.41 -13.42 6.44
CA MET A 116 -1.18 -13.97 5.85
C MET A 116 -0.74 -15.25 6.54
N TYR A 117 -0.85 -15.29 7.87
CA TYR A 117 -0.53 -16.48 8.63
C TYR A 117 -1.45 -17.65 8.29
N GLN A 118 -2.75 -17.37 8.12
CA GLN A 118 -3.76 -18.40 7.86
C GLN A 118 -3.77 -18.91 6.43
N THR A 119 -3.60 -18.01 5.45
CA THR A 119 -3.84 -18.29 4.04
C THR A 119 -2.61 -18.13 3.15
N GLY A 120 -1.54 -17.52 3.66
CA GLY A 120 -0.35 -17.20 2.86
C GLY A 120 -0.56 -16.06 1.86
N ASN A 121 -1.75 -15.49 1.79
CA ASN A 121 -2.11 -14.42 0.88
C ASN A 121 -3.24 -13.57 1.45
N VAL A 122 -3.23 -12.27 1.14
CA VAL A 122 -4.33 -11.37 1.50
C VAL A 122 -4.92 -10.80 0.22
N ASP A 123 -6.08 -11.29 -0.15
CA ASP A 123 -6.88 -10.72 -1.25
C ASP A 123 -8.09 -9.97 -0.70
N ILE A 124 -8.75 -9.24 -1.59
CA ILE A 124 -9.92 -8.42 -1.23
C ILE A 124 -11.10 -9.28 -0.79
N LEU A 125 -11.27 -10.45 -1.40
CA LEU A 125 -12.36 -11.36 -1.05
C LEU A 125 -12.18 -11.92 0.36
N THR A 126 -10.98 -12.36 0.70
CA THR A 126 -10.64 -12.86 2.04
C THR A 126 -10.81 -11.77 3.10
N LEU A 127 -10.34 -10.56 2.79
CA LEU A 127 -10.50 -9.41 3.67
C LEU A 127 -11.98 -9.08 3.91
N LYS A 128 -12.78 -9.11 2.84
CA LYS A 128 -14.23 -8.92 2.92
C LYS A 128 -14.90 -9.96 3.83
N GLN A 129 -14.56 -11.22 3.67
CA GLN A 129 -15.11 -12.30 4.49
C GLN A 129 -14.77 -12.11 5.96
N LEU A 130 -13.53 -11.74 6.27
CA LEU A 130 -13.09 -11.51 7.63
C LEU A 130 -13.79 -10.32 8.28
N LEU A 131 -14.01 -9.25 7.53
CA LEU A 131 -14.64 -8.03 8.01
C LEU A 131 -16.16 -8.09 7.96
N GLY A 132 -16.75 -9.10 7.34
CA GLY A 132 -18.21 -9.30 7.27
C GLY A 132 -18.96 -8.26 6.45
N HIS A 133 -18.33 -7.60 5.48
CA HIS A 133 -18.93 -6.53 4.70
C HIS A 133 -19.50 -6.97 3.36
N SER A 134 -20.42 -6.15 2.82
CA SER A 134 -21.04 -6.41 1.53
C SER A 134 -20.06 -6.21 0.37
N SER A 135 -20.36 -6.88 -0.76
CA SER A 135 -19.51 -6.86 -1.95
C SER A 135 -19.30 -5.47 -2.57
N VAL A 136 -20.28 -4.58 -2.48
CA VAL A 136 -20.23 -3.24 -3.08
C VAL A 136 -19.13 -2.39 -2.44
N GLY A 137 -19.07 -2.37 -1.12
CA GLY A 137 -18.05 -1.62 -0.39
C GLY A 137 -16.64 -2.13 -0.70
N THR A 138 -16.48 -3.43 -0.84
CA THR A 138 -15.19 -4.06 -1.14
C THR A 138 -14.64 -3.64 -2.49
N THR A 139 -15.48 -3.58 -3.53
CA THR A 139 -15.07 -3.15 -4.87
C THR A 139 -14.61 -1.69 -4.85
N GLN A 140 -15.32 -0.82 -4.16
CA GLN A 140 -14.93 0.60 -4.00
C GLN A 140 -13.59 0.74 -3.27
N ILE A 141 -13.37 -0.03 -2.22
CA ILE A 141 -12.08 -0.06 -1.52
C ILE A 141 -10.98 -0.43 -2.49
N TYR A 142 -11.13 -1.50 -3.23
CA TYR A 142 -10.12 -1.98 -4.16
C TYR A 142 -9.75 -0.92 -5.19
N THR A 143 -10.75 -0.28 -5.78
CA THR A 143 -10.55 0.79 -6.76
C THR A 143 -9.81 1.97 -6.15
N CYS A 144 -10.23 2.44 -4.97
CA CYS A 144 -9.54 3.52 -4.26
C CYS A 144 -8.10 3.19 -3.92
N LEU A 145 -7.84 1.96 -3.51
CA LEU A 145 -6.52 1.51 -3.08
C LEU A 145 -5.53 1.37 -4.24
N LEU A 146 -6.00 1.04 -5.43
CA LEU A 146 -5.16 0.96 -6.63
C LEU A 146 -4.79 2.33 -7.19
N TYR A 147 -5.69 3.30 -7.10
CA TYR A 147 -5.55 4.57 -7.82
C TYR A 147 -5.35 5.79 -6.93
N THR A 148 -5.41 5.64 -5.61
CA THR A 148 -5.20 6.74 -4.67
C THR A 148 -3.76 6.75 -4.20
N SER A 149 -3.05 7.75 -4.59
CA SER A 149 -1.67 7.95 -4.15
C SER A 149 -1.43 9.40 -3.76
#